data_9e1904cbdcf7c6acc1e10a02f926dbba
#
_entry.id   9e1904cbdcf7c6acc1e10a02f926dbba
#
_cell.length_a   1.000
_cell.length_b   1.000
_cell.length_c   1.000
_cell.angle_alpha   90.00
_cell.angle_beta   90.00
_cell.angle_gamma   90.00
#
_symmetry.space_group_name_H-M   'P 1'
#
loop_
_entity.id
_entity.type
_entity.pdbx_description
1 polymer ?
#
loop_
_entity_poly.entity_id
_entity_poly.type
_entity_poly.pdbx_seq_one_letter_code
_entity_poly.pdbx_strand_id
1 'polypeptide(L)'
;MKKLLCAVLSGIMAFSTFAVAVPITASAAESQESVSATYGDFEYTLEDDYTCTITGYNGSAANVTIPSTIYGNKVCKIGDWAFSKNLNLKNITLPNSITCIGWAAFHDCTKLEHINIPNSITYIGGGAFEDCAKLEHITIPNSVTYIGDAAFYGCTSLDNIVIPGGAKLSAQTTGSTFAECTNLKSVVIENGVTTIVQAIFENCVNLESVTIPNTVTEIYPLAFMGCTKLKSITIPKSVKTIVKTTGKAMGYYRDSDNNYIKIADFTIKGYKGTAAEEYAKENGFKFIALDVSEPTSVSLNKTSLTSDVGKSYTLTKTVSPSNAVTSYTWSSSNTSVATVDSNGKVTAKKAGTATITVKTSNGKTATCKVTVNLPAPQITGLANTTGGIKISWNKVDGAYGYRL
;
A
#
# COMPACT_ATOMS: atom_id res chain seq x y z
N MET A 1 -5.84 14.90 -18.60
CA MET A 1 -5.37 16.00 -17.76
C MET A 1 -6.44 16.31 -16.69
N LYS A 2 -6.84 15.34 -15.84
CA LYS A 2 -7.85 15.52 -14.75
C LYS A 2 -7.48 14.75 -13.47
N LYS A 3 -6.17 14.44 -13.23
CA LYS A 3 -5.72 13.66 -12.06
C LYS A 3 -5.01 14.48 -10.98
N LEU A 4 -5.13 15.82 -10.99
CA LEU A 4 -4.29 16.67 -10.13
C LEU A 4 -5.09 17.57 -9.15
N LEU A 5 -6.36 17.30 -8.87
CA LEU A 5 -7.18 18.26 -8.11
C LEU A 5 -7.27 17.97 -6.60
N CYS A 6 -6.84 16.83 -6.10
CA CYS A 6 -6.89 16.54 -4.65
C CYS A 6 -5.73 17.18 -3.86
N ALA A 7 -4.65 17.58 -4.54
CA ALA A 7 -3.39 17.99 -3.90
C ALA A 7 -3.20 19.51 -3.74
N VAL A 8 -4.12 20.37 -4.19
CA VAL A 8 -3.82 21.82 -4.32
C VAL A 8 -4.42 22.69 -3.21
N LEU A 9 -5.30 22.16 -2.35
CA LEU A 9 -5.98 22.97 -1.33
C LEU A 9 -5.44 22.84 0.11
N SER A 10 -4.44 22.02 0.39
CA SER A 10 -3.94 21.80 1.76
C SER A 10 -2.55 22.40 2.03
N GLY A 11 -2.28 23.62 1.64
CA GLY A 11 -0.92 24.13 1.85
C GLY A 11 -0.69 25.62 1.66
N ILE A 12 -1.30 26.49 2.46
CA ILE A 12 -0.73 27.82 2.72
C ILE A 12 -1.14 28.30 4.12
N MET A 13 -0.30 28.07 5.12
CA MET A 13 -0.11 28.97 6.23
C MET A 13 1.40 29.13 6.47
N ALA A 14 2.00 30.10 5.80
CA ALA A 14 3.32 30.60 6.15
C ALA A 14 3.18 32.08 6.49
N PHE A 15 3.47 32.40 7.74
CA PHE A 15 3.66 33.79 8.19
C PHE A 15 4.92 34.37 7.54
N SER A 16 4.80 35.51 6.86
CA SER A 16 5.86 36.51 6.80
C SER A 16 5.29 37.86 6.42
N THR A 17 5.44 38.81 7.33
CA THR A 17 5.24 40.25 7.16
C THR A 17 6.26 40.83 6.19
N PHE A 18 5.81 41.49 5.13
CA PHE A 18 6.39 42.74 4.63
C PHE A 18 5.39 43.44 3.71
N ALA A 19 5.03 44.65 4.06
CA ALA A 19 4.13 45.50 3.33
C ALA A 19 4.86 46.26 2.24
N VAL A 20 4.37 46.16 0.98
CA VAL A 20 4.53 47.21 -0.03
C VAL A 20 3.18 47.36 -0.74
N ALA A 21 2.60 48.54 -0.63
CA ALA A 21 1.32 48.87 -1.24
C ALA A 21 1.49 49.19 -2.72
N VAL A 22 0.75 48.48 -3.58
CA VAL A 22 0.45 48.88 -4.94
C VAL A 22 -1.06 48.71 -5.13
N PRO A 23 -1.79 49.70 -5.64
CA PRO A 23 -3.24 49.61 -5.78
C PRO A 23 -3.55 48.73 -7.01
N ILE A 24 -4.03 47.53 -6.77
CA ILE A 24 -4.67 46.70 -7.79
C ILE A 24 -6.17 46.84 -7.59
N THR A 25 -6.85 47.39 -8.61
CA THR A 25 -8.33 47.34 -8.72
C THR A 25 -8.74 45.86 -8.70
N ALA A 26 -9.21 45.41 -7.56
CA ALA A 26 -9.78 44.08 -7.41
C ALA A 26 -11.13 44.03 -8.12
N SER A 27 -11.20 43.31 -9.23
CA SER A 27 -12.42 42.62 -9.63
C SER A 27 -12.73 41.62 -8.51
N ALA A 28 -13.86 41.81 -7.84
CA ALA A 28 -14.35 40.88 -6.84
C ALA A 28 -14.61 39.52 -7.51
N ALA A 29 -13.68 38.59 -7.32
CA ALA A 29 -14.03 37.17 -7.41
C ALA A 29 -14.85 36.89 -6.13
N GLU A 30 -16.14 36.77 -6.28
CA GLU A 30 -17.02 36.23 -5.24
C GLU A 30 -16.42 34.85 -4.84
N SER A 31 -15.89 34.77 -3.62
CA SER A 31 -15.66 33.49 -2.98
C SER A 31 -17.04 32.85 -2.82
N GLN A 32 -17.37 31.88 -3.67
CA GLN A 32 -18.52 31.02 -3.42
C GLN A 32 -18.23 30.31 -2.08
N GLU A 33 -18.89 30.75 -1.01
CA GLU A 33 -18.95 29.97 0.23
C GLU A 33 -19.57 28.62 -0.15
N SER A 34 -18.80 27.55 0.03
CA SER A 34 -19.31 26.20 -0.14
C SER A 34 -20.44 26.00 0.87
N VAL A 35 -21.67 25.88 0.37
CA VAL A 35 -22.85 25.71 1.24
C VAL A 35 -22.77 24.31 1.83
N SER A 36 -22.45 24.22 3.12
CA SER A 36 -22.55 23.00 3.88
C SER A 36 -24.02 22.61 4.06
N ALA A 37 -24.36 21.37 3.76
CA ALA A 37 -25.69 20.80 3.92
C ALA A 37 -25.62 19.52 4.77
N THR A 38 -26.78 19.03 5.23
CA THR A 38 -26.87 17.81 6.03
C THR A 38 -27.65 16.71 5.32
N TYR A 39 -27.22 15.45 5.55
CA TYR A 39 -27.90 14.25 5.13
C TYR A 39 -27.86 13.21 6.26
N GLY A 40 -28.95 13.09 7.01
CA GLY A 40 -28.92 12.35 8.28
C GLY A 40 -27.92 12.99 9.23
N ASP A 41 -27.01 12.18 9.77
CA ASP A 41 -25.95 12.66 10.67
C ASP A 41 -24.71 13.22 9.94
N PHE A 42 -24.69 13.18 8.59
CA PHE A 42 -23.55 13.65 7.80
C PHE A 42 -23.70 15.12 7.42
N GLU A 43 -22.63 15.89 7.53
CA GLU A 43 -22.45 17.15 6.83
C GLU A 43 -21.74 16.90 5.52
N TYR A 44 -22.12 17.61 4.48
CA TYR A 44 -21.51 17.46 3.17
C TYR A 44 -21.51 18.77 2.38
N THR A 45 -20.63 18.85 1.41
CA THR A 45 -20.63 19.87 0.36
C THR A 45 -20.89 19.21 -0.99
N LEU A 46 -21.61 19.92 -1.85
CA LEU A 46 -21.75 19.57 -3.26
C LEU A 46 -20.65 20.30 -4.05
N GLU A 47 -19.86 19.52 -4.78
CA GLU A 47 -18.79 20.04 -5.63
C GLU A 47 -19.33 20.46 -7.01
N ASP A 48 -18.57 21.26 -7.76
CA ASP A 48 -18.95 21.75 -9.09
C ASP A 48 -19.20 20.65 -10.12
N ASP A 49 -18.61 19.45 -9.92
CA ASP A 49 -18.81 18.28 -10.78
C ASP A 49 -19.96 17.38 -10.33
N TYR A 50 -20.85 17.89 -9.48
CA TYR A 50 -21.99 17.17 -8.89
C TYR A 50 -21.58 15.94 -8.08
N THR A 51 -20.38 15.91 -7.49
CA THR A 51 -20.01 14.94 -6.47
C THR A 51 -20.14 15.53 -5.08
N CYS A 52 -20.23 14.66 -4.08
CA CYS A 52 -20.32 15.07 -2.67
C CYS A 52 -19.01 14.77 -1.94
N THR A 53 -18.61 15.71 -1.09
CA THR A 53 -17.58 15.56 -0.07
C THR A 53 -18.25 15.51 1.30
N ILE A 54 -18.03 14.45 2.10
CA ILE A 54 -18.44 14.41 3.50
C ILE A 54 -17.52 15.33 4.28
N THR A 55 -18.07 16.36 4.92
CA THR A 55 -17.31 17.40 5.64
C THR A 55 -17.44 17.29 7.17
N GLY A 56 -18.42 16.50 7.65
CA GLY A 56 -18.63 16.29 9.07
C GLY A 56 -19.55 15.12 9.37
N TYR A 57 -19.50 14.65 10.63
CA TYR A 57 -20.41 13.64 11.16
C TYR A 57 -20.83 13.97 12.59
N ASN A 58 -22.12 14.24 12.79
CA ASN A 58 -22.72 14.66 14.05
C ASN A 58 -23.35 13.49 14.83
N GLY A 59 -23.31 12.27 14.28
CA GLY A 59 -23.87 11.10 14.92
C GLY A 59 -22.99 10.54 16.03
N SER A 60 -23.56 9.68 16.86
CA SER A 60 -22.87 9.00 17.96
C SER A 60 -22.69 7.49 17.75
N ALA A 61 -23.01 6.98 16.54
CA ALA A 61 -22.95 5.56 16.26
C ALA A 61 -21.51 5.04 16.26
N ALA A 62 -21.32 3.86 16.85
CA ALA A 62 -20.02 3.17 16.84
C ALA A 62 -19.69 2.54 15.48
N ASN A 63 -20.71 2.22 14.68
CA ASN A 63 -20.56 1.64 13.34
C ASN A 63 -21.22 2.59 12.34
N VAL A 64 -20.45 3.12 11.42
CA VAL A 64 -20.89 4.11 10.43
C VAL A 64 -20.71 3.57 9.02
N THR A 65 -21.72 3.71 8.20
CA THR A 65 -21.64 3.43 6.76
C THR A 65 -21.81 4.71 5.98
N ILE A 66 -20.79 5.09 5.21
CA ILE A 66 -20.87 6.25 4.33
C ILE A 66 -21.79 5.91 3.15
N PRO A 67 -22.82 6.72 2.85
CA PRO A 67 -23.67 6.50 1.70
C PRO A 67 -22.87 6.67 0.39
N SER A 68 -23.15 5.83 -0.61
CA SER A 68 -22.51 5.96 -1.93
C SER A 68 -23.00 7.17 -2.72
N THR A 69 -24.20 7.66 -2.37
CA THR A 69 -24.83 8.85 -2.99
C THR A 69 -25.63 9.65 -1.97
N ILE A 70 -25.70 10.95 -2.16
CA ILE A 70 -26.56 11.88 -1.42
C ILE A 70 -27.41 12.63 -2.44
N TYR A 71 -28.74 12.48 -2.35
CA TYR A 71 -29.70 13.05 -3.33
C TYR A 71 -29.33 12.75 -4.80
N GLY A 72 -28.80 11.52 -5.06
CA GLY A 72 -28.38 11.10 -6.40
C GLY A 72 -26.95 11.50 -6.79
N ASN A 73 -26.31 12.40 -6.05
CA ASN A 73 -24.93 12.83 -6.29
C ASN A 73 -23.95 11.86 -5.59
N LYS A 74 -22.90 11.47 -6.30
CA LYS A 74 -21.92 10.48 -5.87
C LYS A 74 -21.06 11.00 -4.73
N VAL A 75 -20.92 10.27 -3.64
CA VAL A 75 -19.99 10.61 -2.56
C VAL A 75 -18.60 10.14 -2.95
N CYS A 76 -17.68 11.09 -3.19
CA CYS A 76 -16.36 10.81 -3.74
C CYS A 76 -15.20 11.12 -2.80
N LYS A 77 -15.45 11.88 -1.72
CA LYS A 77 -14.39 12.28 -0.78
C LYS A 77 -14.87 12.23 0.67
N ILE A 78 -13.94 11.89 1.56
CA ILE A 78 -14.01 12.26 2.97
C ILE A 78 -13.16 13.52 3.13
N GLY A 79 -13.76 14.60 3.54
CA GLY A 79 -13.14 15.92 3.67
C GLY A 79 -12.19 15.99 4.87
N ASP A 80 -11.49 17.12 4.94
CA ASP A 80 -10.58 17.42 6.04
C ASP A 80 -11.34 17.48 7.37
N TRP A 81 -10.82 16.83 8.41
CA TRP A 81 -11.40 16.78 9.77
C TRP A 81 -12.80 16.14 9.87
N ALA A 82 -13.33 15.52 8.82
CA ALA A 82 -14.74 15.10 8.75
C ALA A 82 -15.20 14.21 9.92
N PHE A 83 -14.34 13.36 10.47
CA PHE A 83 -14.61 12.50 11.62
C PHE A 83 -13.64 12.74 12.78
N SER A 84 -12.84 13.81 12.72
CA SER A 84 -11.83 14.09 13.75
C SER A 84 -12.46 14.12 15.15
N LYS A 85 -11.74 13.49 16.11
CA LYS A 85 -12.15 13.38 17.53
C LYS A 85 -13.48 12.66 17.75
N ASN A 86 -13.88 11.80 16.80
CA ASN A 86 -15.04 10.95 17.04
C ASN A 86 -14.63 9.77 17.95
N LEU A 87 -14.81 9.99 19.26
CA LEU A 87 -14.42 9.04 20.30
C LEU A 87 -15.37 7.83 20.43
N ASN A 88 -16.43 7.76 19.62
CA ASN A 88 -17.37 6.63 19.60
C ASN A 88 -17.17 5.71 18.40
N LEU A 89 -16.61 6.22 17.31
CA LEU A 89 -16.44 5.48 16.07
C LEU A 89 -15.51 4.27 16.27
N LYS A 90 -16.05 3.06 16.00
CA LYS A 90 -15.29 1.80 16.03
C LYS A 90 -15.07 1.23 14.63
N ASN A 91 -16.09 1.27 13.81
CA ASN A 91 -16.07 0.70 12.47
C ASN A 91 -16.64 1.71 11.47
N ILE A 92 -15.97 1.86 10.34
CA ILE A 92 -16.48 2.67 9.25
C ILE A 92 -16.37 1.92 7.92
N THR A 93 -17.46 1.96 7.14
CA THR A 93 -17.52 1.37 5.81
C THR A 93 -17.54 2.48 4.77
N LEU A 94 -16.55 2.47 3.88
CA LEU A 94 -16.43 3.41 2.77
C LEU A 94 -16.97 2.79 1.48
N PRO A 95 -17.79 3.49 0.70
CA PRO A 95 -18.22 3.01 -0.62
C PRO A 95 -17.07 3.07 -1.63
N ASN A 96 -17.16 2.24 -2.67
CA ASN A 96 -16.17 2.19 -3.76
C ASN A 96 -16.13 3.46 -4.64
N SER A 97 -16.89 4.46 -4.30
CA SER A 97 -16.87 5.77 -4.96
C SER A 97 -15.84 6.73 -4.35
N ILE A 98 -15.40 6.49 -3.13
CA ILE A 98 -14.43 7.35 -2.45
C ILE A 98 -13.07 7.22 -3.12
N THR A 99 -12.48 8.35 -3.48
CA THR A 99 -11.16 8.46 -4.11
C THR A 99 -10.12 9.15 -3.23
N CYS A 100 -10.58 9.88 -2.22
CA CYS A 100 -9.74 10.72 -1.36
C CYS A 100 -10.20 10.65 0.09
N ILE A 101 -9.23 10.49 1.00
CA ILE A 101 -9.37 10.72 2.45
C ILE A 101 -8.58 11.98 2.75
N GLY A 102 -9.25 13.03 3.24
CA GLY A 102 -8.71 14.35 3.50
C GLY A 102 -7.73 14.41 4.67
N TRP A 103 -7.20 15.61 4.91
CA TRP A 103 -6.29 15.88 6.02
C TRP A 103 -7.00 15.72 7.36
N ALA A 104 -6.36 15.00 8.29
CA ALA A 104 -6.89 14.73 9.63
C ALA A 104 -8.32 14.16 9.66
N ALA A 105 -8.77 13.50 8.58
CA ALA A 105 -10.17 13.07 8.42
C ALA A 105 -10.68 12.19 9.58
N PHE A 106 -9.81 11.37 10.16
CA PHE A 106 -10.08 10.49 11.32
C PHE A 106 -9.11 10.76 12.48
N HIS A 107 -8.48 11.94 12.53
CA HIS A 107 -7.55 12.30 13.61
C HIS A 107 -8.23 12.11 14.98
N ASP A 108 -7.51 11.53 15.95
CA ASP A 108 -8.02 11.27 17.31
C ASP A 108 -9.28 10.37 17.37
N CYS A 109 -9.53 9.55 16.33
CA CYS A 109 -10.56 8.51 16.42
C CYS A 109 -10.03 7.32 17.26
N THR A 110 -9.81 7.55 18.56
CA THR A 110 -9.07 6.64 19.46
C THR A 110 -9.71 5.26 19.64
N LYS A 111 -10.97 5.07 19.26
CA LYS A 111 -11.69 3.78 19.29
C LYS A 111 -11.84 3.13 17.93
N LEU A 112 -11.34 3.74 16.85
CA LEU A 112 -11.44 3.16 15.50
C LEU A 112 -10.62 1.87 15.44
N GLU A 113 -11.32 0.74 15.28
CA GLU A 113 -10.75 -0.61 15.22
C GLU A 113 -10.59 -1.08 13.76
N HIS A 114 -11.59 -0.78 12.93
CA HIS A 114 -11.65 -1.31 11.56
C HIS A 114 -12.10 -0.26 10.55
N ILE A 115 -11.33 -0.16 9.49
CA ILE A 115 -11.67 0.55 8.27
C ILE A 115 -11.16 -0.26 7.07
N ASN A 116 -11.99 -0.43 6.06
CA ASN A 116 -11.57 -1.00 4.79
C ASN A 116 -11.34 0.13 3.79
N ILE A 117 -10.11 0.29 3.31
CA ILE A 117 -9.76 1.27 2.28
C ILE A 117 -10.07 0.67 0.90
N PRO A 118 -11.07 1.18 0.18
CA PRO A 118 -11.45 0.62 -1.13
C PRO A 118 -10.38 0.92 -2.20
N ASN A 119 -10.32 0.07 -3.23
CA ASN A 119 -9.39 0.20 -4.35
C ASN A 119 -9.60 1.45 -5.23
N SER A 120 -10.60 2.25 -4.94
CA SER A 120 -10.83 3.56 -5.57
C SER A 120 -10.00 4.68 -4.94
N ILE A 121 -9.51 4.51 -3.70
CA ILE A 121 -8.71 5.51 -3.00
C ILE A 121 -7.35 5.68 -3.71
N THR A 122 -7.03 6.94 -4.01
CA THR A 122 -5.75 7.33 -4.60
C THR A 122 -4.94 8.25 -3.71
N TYR A 123 -5.57 8.87 -2.72
CA TYR A 123 -4.98 9.88 -1.85
C TYR A 123 -5.39 9.67 -0.39
N ILE A 124 -4.40 9.65 0.51
CA ILE A 124 -4.56 9.68 1.97
C ILE A 124 -3.85 10.93 2.48
N GLY A 125 -4.60 11.84 3.08
CA GLY A 125 -4.12 13.13 3.59
C GLY A 125 -3.18 13.01 4.78
N GLY A 126 -2.51 14.12 5.10
CA GLY A 126 -1.68 14.19 6.31
C GLY A 126 -2.53 14.05 7.56
N GLY A 127 -2.01 13.37 8.58
CA GLY A 127 -2.74 13.12 9.83
C GLY A 127 -4.07 12.36 9.68
N ALA A 128 -4.35 11.76 8.51
CA ALA A 128 -5.68 11.20 8.20
C ALA A 128 -6.16 10.20 9.26
N PHE A 129 -5.25 9.42 9.84
CA PHE A 129 -5.50 8.44 10.92
C PHE A 129 -4.59 8.69 12.13
N GLU A 130 -4.10 9.93 12.30
CA GLU A 130 -3.25 10.27 13.45
C GLU A 130 -4.00 9.99 14.76
N ASP A 131 -3.30 9.33 15.69
CA ASP A 131 -3.81 8.91 17.00
C ASP A 131 -5.05 7.98 16.95
N CYS A 132 -5.24 7.23 15.88
CA CYS A 132 -6.18 6.11 15.84
C CYS A 132 -5.61 4.93 16.64
N ALA A 133 -5.54 5.08 17.98
CA ALA A 133 -4.79 4.19 18.88
C ALA A 133 -5.28 2.73 18.88
N LYS A 134 -6.51 2.44 18.48
CA LYS A 134 -7.10 1.09 18.41
C LYS A 134 -7.08 0.47 17.01
N LEU A 135 -6.56 1.17 16.00
CA LEU A 135 -6.47 0.64 14.65
C LEU A 135 -5.40 -0.46 14.60
N GLU A 136 -5.86 -1.72 14.58
CA GLU A 136 -4.97 -2.89 14.63
C GLU A 136 -4.44 -3.29 13.26
N HIS A 137 -5.31 -3.25 12.26
CA HIS A 137 -4.98 -3.68 10.90
C HIS A 137 -5.53 -2.70 9.87
N ILE A 138 -4.71 -2.32 8.91
CA ILE A 138 -5.12 -1.57 7.75
C ILE A 138 -4.39 -2.07 6.50
N THR A 139 -5.13 -2.22 5.41
CA THR A 139 -4.57 -2.53 4.10
C THR A 139 -4.61 -1.27 3.24
N ILE A 140 -3.46 -0.78 2.82
CA ILE A 140 -3.35 0.33 1.88
C ILE A 140 -3.35 -0.27 0.46
N PRO A 141 -4.37 -0.01 -0.36
CA PRO A 141 -4.46 -0.61 -1.69
C PRO A 141 -3.43 -0.02 -2.67
N ASN A 142 -3.07 -0.79 -3.69
CA ASN A 142 -2.11 -0.38 -4.73
C ASN A 142 -2.57 0.81 -5.59
N SER A 143 -3.83 1.21 -5.48
CA SER A 143 -4.38 2.42 -6.09
C SER A 143 -3.89 3.70 -5.43
N VAL A 144 -3.42 3.63 -4.18
CA VAL A 144 -2.95 4.80 -3.43
C VAL A 144 -1.64 5.29 -4.03
N THR A 145 -1.65 6.55 -4.48
CA THR A 145 -0.50 7.23 -5.10
C THR A 145 0.15 8.27 -4.20
N TYR A 146 -0.51 8.62 -3.08
CA TYR A 146 -0.01 9.59 -2.12
C TYR A 146 -0.44 9.25 -0.70
N ILE A 147 0.50 9.32 0.25
CA ILE A 147 0.27 9.21 1.69
C ILE A 147 0.93 10.42 2.35
N GLY A 148 0.13 11.20 3.07
CA GLY A 148 0.54 12.44 3.71
C GLY A 148 1.43 12.23 4.94
N ASP A 149 2.00 13.34 5.40
CA ASP A 149 2.79 13.40 6.63
C ASP A 149 1.91 13.03 7.83
N ALA A 150 2.47 12.30 8.80
CA ALA A 150 1.79 11.82 10.01
C ALA A 150 0.48 11.03 9.76
N ALA A 151 0.24 10.53 8.54
CA ALA A 151 -1.05 9.93 8.18
C ALA A 151 -1.49 8.78 9.11
N PHE A 152 -0.56 8.08 9.74
CA PHE A 152 -0.79 7.00 10.71
C PHE A 152 0.04 7.19 11.99
N TYR A 153 0.47 8.43 12.27
CA TYR A 153 1.20 8.74 13.51
C TYR A 153 0.40 8.29 14.74
N GLY A 154 1.05 7.67 15.71
CA GLY A 154 0.38 7.27 16.96
C GLY A 154 -0.66 6.16 16.84
N CYS A 155 -0.73 5.43 15.71
CA CYS A 155 -1.55 4.20 15.61
C CYS A 155 -0.93 3.08 16.44
N THR A 156 -1.02 3.19 17.77
CA THR A 156 -0.28 2.37 18.73
C THR A 156 -0.66 0.88 18.75
N SER A 157 -1.80 0.50 18.19
CA SER A 157 -2.21 -0.92 18.05
C SER A 157 -1.81 -1.54 16.71
N LEU A 158 -1.39 -0.74 15.72
CA LEU A 158 -1.05 -1.23 14.38
C LEU A 158 0.11 -2.23 14.44
N ASP A 159 -0.10 -3.46 13.97
CA ASP A 159 0.87 -4.56 14.12
C ASP A 159 1.76 -4.79 12.89
N ASN A 160 1.26 -4.52 11.70
CA ASN A 160 2.00 -4.64 10.45
C ASN A 160 1.50 -3.65 9.40
N ILE A 161 2.36 -3.29 8.44
CA ILE A 161 1.98 -2.44 7.31
C ILE A 161 2.73 -2.84 6.04
N VAL A 162 2.01 -2.76 4.92
CA VAL A 162 2.58 -2.83 3.57
C VAL A 162 2.42 -1.45 2.94
N ILE A 163 3.53 -0.83 2.53
CA ILE A 163 3.55 0.44 1.80
C ILE A 163 3.56 0.12 0.31
N PRO A 164 2.49 0.46 -0.43
CA PRO A 164 2.39 0.13 -1.84
C PRO A 164 3.42 0.90 -2.68
N GLY A 165 3.96 0.24 -3.69
CA GLY A 165 5.05 0.78 -4.52
C GLY A 165 4.70 2.04 -5.31
N GLY A 166 3.41 2.26 -5.59
CA GLY A 166 2.92 3.47 -6.23
C GLY A 166 2.78 4.69 -5.32
N ALA A 167 2.86 4.49 -3.99
CA ALA A 167 2.62 5.56 -3.02
C ALA A 167 3.83 6.49 -2.90
N LYS A 168 3.60 7.77 -3.15
CA LYS A 168 4.52 8.84 -2.81
C LYS A 168 4.30 9.23 -1.35
N LEU A 169 5.31 9.02 -0.53
CA LEU A 169 5.30 9.44 0.88
C LEU A 169 5.63 10.92 0.98
N SER A 170 4.87 11.65 1.79
CA SER A 170 5.18 13.07 2.05
C SER A 170 6.47 13.20 2.84
N ALA A 171 7.26 14.20 2.50
CA ALA A 171 8.48 14.57 3.21
C ALA A 171 8.48 16.07 3.56
N GLN A 172 7.30 16.70 3.62
CA GLN A 172 7.22 18.16 3.62
C GLN A 172 7.57 18.80 4.98
N THR A 173 7.32 18.11 6.10
CA THR A 173 7.61 18.67 7.43
C THR A 173 8.45 17.73 8.27
N THR A 174 7.85 16.68 8.79
CA THR A 174 8.53 15.72 9.70
C THR A 174 8.64 14.32 9.09
N GLY A 175 7.85 14.00 8.06
CA GLY A 175 7.85 12.68 7.40
C GLY A 175 7.31 11.54 8.27
N SER A 176 6.78 11.85 9.46
CA SER A 176 6.45 10.90 10.55
C SER A 176 5.25 10.00 10.26
N THR A 177 5.10 9.53 9.02
CA THR A 177 3.88 8.86 8.54
C THR A 177 3.40 7.70 9.44
N PHE A 178 4.32 6.89 9.98
CA PHE A 178 4.04 5.77 10.88
C PHE A 178 4.83 5.89 12.21
N ALA A 179 5.27 7.09 12.58
CA ALA A 179 5.98 7.28 13.84
C ALA A 179 5.05 6.99 15.03
N GLU A 180 5.61 6.58 16.15
CA GLU A 180 4.89 6.22 17.39
C GLU A 180 3.90 5.03 17.22
N CYS A 181 3.98 4.27 16.12
CA CYS A 181 3.25 3.00 15.99
C CYS A 181 3.92 1.93 16.86
N THR A 182 3.73 2.03 18.18
CA THR A 182 4.52 1.28 19.16
C THR A 182 4.30 -0.22 19.12
N ASN A 183 3.20 -0.73 18.58
CA ASN A 183 2.96 -2.18 18.41
C ASN A 183 3.43 -2.72 17.05
N LEU A 184 3.87 -1.86 16.12
CA LEU A 184 4.27 -2.25 14.77
C LEU A 184 5.46 -3.23 14.81
N LYS A 185 5.27 -4.45 14.28
CA LYS A 185 6.26 -5.55 14.31
C LYS A 185 6.96 -5.73 12.98
N SER A 186 6.25 -5.51 11.89
CA SER A 186 6.79 -5.73 10.55
C SER A 186 6.34 -4.69 9.54
N VAL A 187 7.25 -4.34 8.65
CA VAL A 187 7.01 -3.40 7.55
C VAL A 187 7.50 -4.03 6.25
N VAL A 188 6.66 -3.97 5.23
CA VAL A 188 7.03 -4.30 3.86
C VAL A 188 6.89 -3.04 3.01
N ILE A 189 7.99 -2.58 2.45
CA ILE A 189 8.01 -1.50 1.45
C ILE A 189 8.06 -2.16 0.08
N GLU A 190 7.08 -1.90 -0.77
CA GLU A 190 7.00 -2.51 -2.09
C GLU A 190 7.89 -1.81 -3.12
N ASN A 191 8.18 -2.53 -4.21
CA ASN A 191 8.93 -1.98 -5.35
C ASN A 191 8.19 -0.80 -5.96
N GLY A 192 8.92 0.30 -6.16
CA GLY A 192 8.40 1.58 -6.65
C GLY A 192 8.63 2.73 -5.68
N VAL A 193 8.66 2.44 -4.36
CA VAL A 193 9.11 3.43 -3.38
C VAL A 193 10.61 3.68 -3.57
N THR A 194 11.00 4.94 -3.74
CA THR A 194 12.40 5.34 -4.01
C THR A 194 13.10 5.96 -2.82
N THR A 195 12.33 6.42 -1.84
CA THR A 195 12.86 7.18 -0.69
C THR A 195 12.19 6.73 0.61
N ILE A 196 13.00 6.42 1.61
CA ILE A 196 12.53 6.24 2.99
C ILE A 196 12.66 7.61 3.67
N VAL A 197 11.51 8.28 3.86
CA VAL A 197 11.45 9.66 4.33
C VAL A 197 11.84 9.81 5.79
N GLN A 198 12.08 11.05 6.23
CA GLN A 198 12.48 11.36 7.60
C GLN A 198 11.47 10.85 8.62
N ALA A 199 11.95 10.28 9.73
CA ALA A 199 11.18 9.86 10.90
C ALA A 199 9.99 8.91 10.61
N ILE A 200 9.92 8.29 9.44
CA ILE A 200 8.75 7.52 8.98
C ILE A 200 8.33 6.42 9.98
N PHE A 201 9.29 5.76 10.66
CA PHE A 201 9.05 4.74 11.68
C PHE A 201 9.71 5.12 13.02
N GLU A 202 9.84 6.41 13.30
CA GLU A 202 10.42 6.86 14.57
C GLU A 202 9.60 6.31 15.74
N ASN A 203 10.29 5.76 16.74
CA ASN A 203 9.72 5.16 17.96
C ASN A 203 8.75 3.99 17.75
N CYS A 204 8.85 3.27 16.62
CA CYS A 204 8.21 1.97 16.46
C CYS A 204 8.97 0.93 17.29
N VAL A 205 8.85 1.01 18.63
CA VAL A 205 9.70 0.27 19.59
C VAL A 205 9.65 -1.26 19.44
N ASN A 206 8.52 -1.79 18.94
CA ASN A 206 8.32 -3.22 18.72
C ASN A 206 8.68 -3.69 17.30
N LEU A 207 9.18 -2.81 16.41
CA LEU A 207 9.53 -3.19 15.05
C LEU A 207 10.70 -4.19 15.05
N GLU A 208 10.44 -5.37 14.50
CA GLU A 208 11.39 -6.49 14.44
C GLU A 208 11.98 -6.68 13.04
N SER A 209 11.21 -6.35 12.00
CA SER A 209 11.59 -6.60 10.61
C SER A 209 11.13 -5.51 9.65
N VAL A 210 12.00 -5.18 8.69
CA VAL A 210 11.71 -4.27 7.59
C VAL A 210 12.21 -4.87 6.30
N THR A 211 11.35 -4.90 5.28
CA THR A 211 11.74 -5.25 3.91
C THR A 211 11.89 -3.96 3.09
N ILE A 212 13.10 -3.68 2.63
CA ILE A 212 13.44 -2.52 1.81
C ILE A 212 13.69 -2.99 0.38
N PRO A 213 12.94 -2.50 -0.62
CA PRO A 213 13.07 -2.94 -2.00
C PRO A 213 14.30 -2.31 -2.70
N ASN A 214 14.71 -2.92 -3.81
CA ASN A 214 15.83 -2.44 -4.62
C ASN A 214 15.52 -1.14 -5.41
N THR A 215 14.35 -0.56 -5.26
CA THR A 215 13.99 0.75 -5.81
C THR A 215 14.37 1.90 -4.90
N VAL A 216 14.61 1.64 -3.60
CA VAL A 216 15.02 2.66 -2.64
C VAL A 216 16.45 3.12 -2.91
N THR A 217 16.63 4.43 -3.05
CA THR A 217 17.93 5.08 -3.30
C THR A 217 18.41 5.92 -2.13
N GLU A 218 17.50 6.36 -1.26
CA GLU A 218 17.81 7.26 -0.15
C GLU A 218 17.07 6.86 1.13
N ILE A 219 17.77 6.98 2.27
CA ILE A 219 17.20 6.81 3.61
C ILE A 219 17.50 8.09 4.40
N TYR A 220 16.45 8.72 4.90
CA TYR A 220 16.54 10.00 5.61
C TYR A 220 16.75 9.82 7.12
N PRO A 221 17.13 10.93 7.84
CA PRO A 221 17.34 10.87 9.28
C PRO A 221 16.10 10.40 10.04
N LEU A 222 16.33 9.79 11.20
CA LEU A 222 15.32 9.32 12.14
C LEU A 222 14.40 8.21 11.58
N ALA A 223 14.60 7.76 10.34
CA ALA A 223 13.69 6.83 9.66
C ALA A 223 13.36 5.57 10.49
N PHE A 224 14.31 5.07 11.27
CA PHE A 224 14.16 3.92 12.19
C PHE A 224 14.71 4.25 13.59
N MET A 225 14.70 5.51 13.98
CA MET A 225 15.08 5.94 15.32
C MET A 225 14.11 5.37 16.35
N GLY A 226 14.61 4.87 17.47
CA GLY A 226 13.76 4.33 18.54
C GLY A 226 13.18 2.92 18.26
N CYS A 227 13.50 2.30 17.11
CA CYS A 227 13.08 0.93 16.82
C CYS A 227 13.92 -0.08 17.63
N THR A 228 13.72 -0.15 18.94
CA THR A 228 14.63 -0.87 19.88
C THR A 228 14.62 -2.38 19.72
N LYS A 229 13.57 -2.98 19.16
CA LYS A 229 13.54 -4.41 18.82
C LYS A 229 14.12 -4.75 17.45
N LEU A 230 14.38 -3.77 16.58
CA LEU A 230 15.01 -4.00 15.30
C LEU A 230 16.51 -4.29 15.51
N LYS A 231 16.89 -5.57 15.54
CA LYS A 231 18.28 -5.99 15.80
C LYS A 231 19.14 -6.03 14.55
N SER A 232 18.53 -6.09 13.39
CA SER A 232 19.24 -5.98 12.12
C SER A 232 18.39 -5.40 11.02
N ILE A 233 19.02 -4.72 10.07
CA ILE A 233 18.37 -4.18 8.88
C ILE A 233 19.19 -4.56 7.64
N THR A 234 18.50 -4.94 6.57
CA THR A 234 19.12 -5.21 5.27
C THR A 234 18.94 -4.01 4.37
N ILE A 235 20.06 -3.41 3.97
CA ILE A 235 20.09 -2.23 3.08
C ILE A 235 20.44 -2.70 1.67
N PRO A 236 19.59 -2.50 0.68
CA PRO A 236 19.83 -2.92 -0.68
C PRO A 236 20.96 -2.10 -1.34
N LYS A 237 21.57 -2.68 -2.37
CA LYS A 237 22.69 -2.04 -3.13
C LYS A 237 22.25 -0.75 -3.85
N SER A 238 20.97 -0.58 -4.08
CA SER A 238 20.38 0.62 -4.69
C SER A 238 20.50 1.87 -3.84
N VAL A 239 20.59 1.72 -2.50
CA VAL A 239 20.70 2.85 -1.59
C VAL A 239 22.05 3.54 -1.78
N LYS A 240 22.00 4.77 -2.28
CA LYS A 240 23.17 5.63 -2.56
C LYS A 240 23.52 6.48 -1.35
N THR A 241 22.50 6.90 -0.60
CA THR A 241 22.66 7.86 0.48
C THR A 241 21.87 7.43 1.71
N ILE A 242 22.54 7.42 2.86
CA ILE A 242 21.91 7.43 4.18
C ILE A 242 22.23 8.80 4.77
N VAL A 243 21.21 9.68 4.78
CA VAL A 243 21.39 11.11 5.11
C VAL A 243 21.72 11.28 6.58
N LYS A 244 22.67 12.19 6.88
CA LYS A 244 23.29 12.32 8.20
C LYS A 244 23.06 13.71 8.85
N THR A 245 22.40 14.63 8.17
CA THR A 245 22.43 16.07 8.49
C THR A 245 21.70 16.47 9.78
N THR A 246 20.64 15.76 10.17
CA THR A 246 19.76 16.17 11.30
C THR A 246 19.53 15.07 12.33
N GLY A 247 20.22 13.92 12.23
CA GLY A 247 20.06 12.84 13.18
C GLY A 247 20.53 11.49 12.66
N LYS A 248 20.39 10.47 13.50
CA LYS A 248 20.76 9.09 13.19
C LYS A 248 19.60 8.39 12.50
N ALA A 249 19.84 7.78 11.35
CA ALA A 249 18.78 7.12 10.57
C ALA A 249 18.27 5.82 11.24
N MET A 250 19.15 5.04 11.84
CA MET A 250 18.82 3.73 12.42
C MET A 250 19.85 3.27 13.47
N GLY A 251 19.45 2.29 14.28
CA GLY A 251 20.34 1.63 15.26
C GLY A 251 20.52 2.44 16.55
N TYR A 252 19.71 3.46 16.77
CA TYR A 252 19.74 4.30 17.95
C TYR A 252 18.35 4.50 18.54
N TYR A 253 18.29 4.90 19.81
CA TYR A 253 17.13 5.46 20.49
C TYR A 253 17.59 6.68 21.31
N ARG A 254 16.65 7.47 21.83
CA ARG A 254 16.94 8.57 22.74
C ARG A 254 16.63 8.15 24.17
N ASP A 255 17.52 8.51 25.11
CA ASP A 255 17.26 8.36 26.53
C ASP A 255 16.41 9.55 27.07
N SER A 256 16.16 9.56 28.40
CA SER A 256 15.42 10.63 29.06
C SER A 256 16.06 12.01 28.92
N ASP A 257 17.38 12.07 28.72
CA ASP A 257 18.14 13.29 28.56
C ASP A 257 18.33 13.68 27.09
N ASN A 258 17.58 13.01 26.18
CA ASN A 258 17.61 13.22 24.73
C ASN A 258 18.95 12.86 24.05
N ASN A 259 19.78 12.03 24.69
CA ASN A 259 21.03 11.56 24.10
C ASN A 259 20.77 10.37 23.16
N TYR A 260 21.59 10.28 22.09
CA TYR A 260 21.57 9.14 21.19
C TYR A 260 22.27 7.92 21.79
N ILE A 261 21.51 6.89 22.11
CA ILE A 261 22.01 5.63 22.65
C ILE A 261 21.96 4.56 21.55
N LYS A 262 23.04 3.81 21.35
CA LYS A 262 23.07 2.70 20.38
C LYS A 262 22.22 1.54 20.87
N ILE A 263 21.46 0.94 19.94
CA ILE A 263 20.80 -0.34 20.19
C ILE A 263 21.89 -1.43 20.26
N ALA A 264 21.92 -2.17 21.37
CA ALA A 264 22.89 -3.25 21.55
C ALA A 264 22.80 -4.29 20.43
N ASP A 265 23.98 -4.72 19.92
CA ASP A 265 24.14 -5.74 18.88
C ASP A 265 23.44 -5.44 17.54
N PHE A 266 23.07 -4.17 17.30
CA PHE A 266 22.48 -3.78 16.04
C PHE A 266 23.42 -4.06 14.87
N THR A 267 22.88 -4.75 13.86
CA THR A 267 23.65 -5.24 12.72
C THR A 267 23.10 -4.67 11.42
N ILE A 268 23.96 -4.12 10.59
CA ILE A 268 23.63 -3.70 9.23
C ILE A 268 24.09 -4.77 8.26
N LYS A 269 23.15 -5.28 7.46
CA LYS A 269 23.41 -6.20 6.36
C LYS A 269 23.37 -5.41 5.05
N GLY A 270 24.37 -5.55 4.21
CA GLY A 270 24.46 -4.79 2.97
C GLY A 270 25.61 -5.24 2.09
N TYR A 271 26.03 -4.41 1.18
CA TYR A 271 27.04 -4.73 0.15
C TYR A 271 28.31 -3.92 0.40
N LYS A 272 29.48 -4.50 0.12
CA LYS A 272 30.75 -3.80 0.21
C LYS A 272 30.80 -2.58 -0.72
N GLY A 273 31.44 -1.51 -0.28
CA GLY A 273 31.57 -0.25 -1.04
C GLY A 273 30.25 0.53 -1.18
N THR A 274 29.22 0.26 -0.35
CA THR A 274 27.93 0.95 -0.40
C THR A 274 27.70 1.84 0.83
N ALA A 275 26.71 2.72 0.74
CA ALA A 275 26.28 3.56 1.85
C ALA A 275 25.96 2.79 3.14
N ALA A 276 25.52 1.53 3.03
CA ALA A 276 25.28 0.65 4.17
C ALA A 276 26.57 0.33 4.94
N GLU A 277 27.68 -0.03 4.23
CA GLU A 277 28.97 -0.29 4.85
C GLU A 277 29.55 0.97 5.47
N GLU A 278 29.47 2.09 4.75
CA GLU A 278 29.94 3.40 5.23
C GLU A 278 29.21 3.81 6.52
N TYR A 279 27.87 3.74 6.53
CA TYR A 279 27.06 4.07 7.71
C TYR A 279 27.40 3.15 8.90
N ALA A 280 27.55 1.86 8.66
CA ALA A 280 27.93 0.91 9.70
C ALA A 280 29.30 1.24 10.30
N LYS A 281 30.31 1.51 9.46
CA LYS A 281 31.68 1.89 9.86
C LYS A 281 31.71 3.18 10.68
N GLU A 282 31.07 4.23 10.18
CA GLU A 282 31.07 5.53 10.84
C GLU A 282 30.35 5.51 12.20
N ASN A 283 29.32 4.68 12.34
CA ASN A 283 28.56 4.57 13.56
C ASN A 283 29.04 3.42 14.45
N GLY A 284 30.05 2.65 14.02
CA GLY A 284 30.61 1.53 14.80
C GLY A 284 29.60 0.40 15.01
N PHE A 285 28.75 0.11 14.01
CA PHE A 285 27.87 -1.05 13.99
C PHE A 285 28.55 -2.24 13.34
N LYS A 286 28.10 -3.44 13.72
CA LYS A 286 28.48 -4.67 13.03
C LYS A 286 27.94 -4.62 11.60
N PHE A 287 28.82 -4.85 10.62
CA PHE A 287 28.46 -4.97 9.22
C PHE A 287 28.57 -6.43 8.76
N ILE A 288 27.53 -6.92 8.06
CA ILE A 288 27.54 -8.21 7.40
C ILE A 288 27.41 -7.96 5.91
N ALA A 289 28.47 -8.22 5.16
CA ALA A 289 28.47 -8.11 3.73
C ALA A 289 27.61 -9.21 3.09
N LEU A 290 26.68 -8.80 2.27
CA LEU A 290 25.88 -9.67 1.43
C LEU A 290 26.53 -9.71 0.05
N ASP A 291 27.65 -10.39 -0.09
CA ASP A 291 28.30 -10.61 -1.39
C ASP A 291 27.45 -11.61 -2.18
N VAL A 292 26.28 -11.14 -2.60
CA VAL A 292 25.39 -11.95 -3.42
C VAL A 292 25.70 -11.74 -4.88
N SER A 293 25.88 -12.84 -5.58
CA SER A 293 25.96 -12.85 -7.03
C SER A 293 24.63 -12.40 -7.62
N GLU A 294 24.67 -11.71 -8.73
CA GLU A 294 23.50 -11.51 -9.54
C GLU A 294 22.87 -12.85 -9.94
N PRO A 295 21.57 -12.97 -10.11
CA PRO A 295 20.96 -14.20 -10.59
C PRO A 295 21.62 -14.67 -11.89
N THR A 296 22.18 -15.87 -11.85
CA THR A 296 22.68 -16.54 -13.06
C THR A 296 21.56 -17.26 -13.79
N SER A 297 20.53 -17.72 -13.04
CA SER A 297 19.32 -18.32 -13.60
C SER A 297 18.14 -18.16 -12.63
N VAL A 298 16.94 -18.32 -13.20
CA VAL A 298 15.69 -18.50 -12.47
C VAL A 298 14.97 -19.73 -13.03
N SER A 299 14.32 -20.49 -12.18
CA SER A 299 13.51 -21.65 -12.55
C SER A 299 12.14 -21.60 -11.89
N LEU A 300 11.20 -22.33 -12.47
CA LEU A 300 9.87 -22.53 -11.90
C LEU A 300 9.72 -23.99 -11.45
N ASN A 301 8.92 -24.22 -10.42
CA ASN A 301 8.57 -25.56 -9.95
C ASN A 301 7.80 -26.40 -11.00
N LYS A 302 7.29 -25.76 -12.07
CA LYS A 302 6.68 -26.43 -13.23
C LYS A 302 7.02 -25.68 -14.51
N THR A 303 7.31 -26.42 -15.56
CA THR A 303 7.50 -25.92 -16.93
C THR A 303 6.24 -26.06 -17.78
N SER A 304 5.29 -26.88 -17.32
CA SER A 304 3.96 -27.01 -17.89
C SER A 304 2.91 -27.21 -16.79
N LEU A 305 1.71 -26.72 -17.05
CA LEU A 305 0.55 -26.82 -16.16
C LEU A 305 -0.70 -27.04 -17.02
N THR A 306 -1.48 -28.06 -16.69
CA THR A 306 -2.83 -28.24 -17.23
C THR A 306 -3.84 -27.94 -16.11
N SER A 307 -4.86 -27.15 -16.42
CA SER A 307 -5.87 -26.71 -15.46
C SER A 307 -7.22 -26.54 -16.15
N ASP A 308 -8.30 -26.66 -15.41
CA ASP A 308 -9.64 -26.34 -15.93
C ASP A 308 -9.95 -24.85 -15.69
N VAL A 309 -10.88 -24.32 -16.49
CA VAL A 309 -11.39 -22.95 -16.33
C VAL A 309 -11.85 -22.72 -14.89
N GLY A 310 -11.50 -21.56 -14.31
CA GLY A 310 -11.86 -21.14 -12.96
C GLY A 310 -10.90 -21.63 -11.86
N LYS A 311 -9.97 -22.54 -12.18
CA LYS A 311 -8.98 -23.02 -11.19
C LYS A 311 -7.76 -22.12 -11.13
N SER A 312 -7.09 -22.15 -9.97
CA SER A 312 -5.85 -21.41 -9.75
C SER A 312 -4.75 -22.34 -9.26
N TYR A 313 -3.51 -22.00 -9.61
CA TYR A 313 -2.30 -22.70 -9.19
C TYR A 313 -1.19 -21.68 -8.94
N THR A 314 -0.40 -21.86 -7.87
CA THR A 314 0.74 -20.98 -7.58
C THR A 314 2.04 -21.61 -8.12
N LEU A 315 2.68 -20.91 -9.05
CA LEU A 315 4.03 -21.22 -9.51
C LEU A 315 5.02 -20.65 -8.51
N THR A 316 5.91 -21.52 -8.01
CA THR A 316 7.02 -21.08 -7.17
C THR A 316 8.29 -20.95 -7.99
N LYS A 317 9.04 -19.88 -7.72
CA LYS A 317 10.31 -19.58 -8.38
C LYS A 317 11.49 -19.94 -7.52
N THR A 318 12.57 -20.42 -8.11
CA THR A 318 13.87 -20.65 -7.48
C THR A 318 14.94 -19.93 -8.29
N VAL A 319 15.80 -19.20 -7.64
CA VAL A 319 16.89 -18.47 -8.28
C VAL A 319 18.23 -19.13 -7.95
N SER A 320 19.18 -19.09 -8.88
CA SER A 320 20.56 -19.52 -8.64
C SER A 320 21.52 -18.33 -8.81
N PRO A 321 22.53 -18.17 -7.93
CA PRO A 321 22.66 -18.90 -6.66
C PRO A 321 21.54 -18.60 -5.68
N SER A 322 21.28 -19.46 -4.69
CA SER A 322 20.12 -19.35 -3.78
C SER A 322 20.11 -18.09 -2.91
N ASN A 323 21.26 -17.45 -2.77
CA ASN A 323 21.45 -16.16 -2.08
C ASN A 323 21.36 -14.94 -3.02
N ALA A 324 21.02 -15.13 -4.30
CA ALA A 324 20.85 -14.02 -5.21
C ALA A 324 19.64 -13.17 -4.82
N VAL A 325 19.84 -11.85 -4.73
CA VAL A 325 18.79 -10.88 -4.47
C VAL A 325 18.32 -10.28 -5.79
N THR A 326 17.01 -10.36 -6.06
CA THR A 326 16.43 -9.84 -7.30
C THR A 326 14.96 -9.52 -7.11
N SER A 327 14.46 -8.56 -7.84
CA SER A 327 13.02 -8.37 -8.04
C SER A 327 12.53 -9.26 -9.17
N TYR A 328 11.25 -9.55 -9.17
CA TYR A 328 10.63 -10.40 -10.18
C TYR A 328 9.45 -9.68 -10.82
N THR A 329 9.32 -9.85 -12.12
CA THR A 329 8.10 -9.50 -12.85
C THR A 329 7.48 -10.76 -13.42
N TRP A 330 6.14 -10.84 -13.35
CA TRP A 330 5.36 -11.92 -13.90
C TRP A 330 4.55 -11.41 -15.08
N SER A 331 4.42 -12.21 -16.10
CA SER A 331 3.61 -11.88 -17.26
C SER A 331 2.96 -13.13 -17.86
N SER A 332 1.86 -12.91 -18.57
CA SER A 332 1.18 -13.93 -19.35
C SER A 332 1.16 -13.50 -20.82
N SER A 333 1.48 -14.42 -21.72
CA SER A 333 1.41 -14.19 -23.17
C SER A 333 -0.04 -14.05 -23.68
N ASN A 334 -1.02 -14.50 -22.87
CA ASN A 334 -2.44 -14.41 -23.22
C ASN A 334 -3.30 -14.30 -21.93
N THR A 335 -3.58 -13.09 -21.52
CA THR A 335 -4.35 -12.80 -20.30
C THR A 335 -5.83 -13.16 -20.39
N SER A 336 -6.36 -13.42 -21.59
CA SER A 336 -7.72 -13.93 -21.77
C SER A 336 -7.81 -15.42 -21.44
N VAL A 337 -6.72 -16.18 -21.60
CA VAL A 337 -6.63 -17.61 -21.29
C VAL A 337 -6.23 -17.83 -19.83
N ALA A 338 -5.14 -17.21 -19.39
CA ALA A 338 -4.67 -17.30 -18.03
C ALA A 338 -4.00 -16.00 -17.59
N THR A 339 -4.24 -15.57 -16.36
CA THR A 339 -3.54 -14.45 -15.71
C THR A 339 -2.59 -14.95 -14.66
N VAL A 340 -1.60 -14.13 -14.30
CA VAL A 340 -0.69 -14.37 -13.18
C VAL A 340 -0.57 -13.10 -12.35
N ASP A 341 -0.54 -13.24 -11.03
CA ASP A 341 -0.30 -12.11 -10.11
C ASP A 341 1.20 -11.98 -9.73
N SER A 342 1.53 -10.97 -8.92
CA SER A 342 2.89 -10.71 -8.44
C SER A 342 3.47 -11.85 -7.59
N ASN A 343 2.62 -12.71 -7.03
CA ASN A 343 3.01 -13.86 -6.20
C ASN A 343 3.15 -15.17 -7.00
N GLY A 344 2.91 -15.12 -8.32
CA GLY A 344 2.97 -16.29 -9.18
C GLY A 344 1.70 -17.14 -9.16
N LYS A 345 0.58 -16.63 -8.63
CA LYS A 345 -0.71 -17.31 -8.68
C LYS A 345 -1.30 -17.16 -10.07
N VAL A 346 -1.37 -18.28 -10.78
CA VAL A 346 -1.97 -18.41 -12.11
C VAL A 346 -3.45 -18.68 -11.95
N THR A 347 -4.30 -17.94 -12.67
CA THR A 347 -5.76 -18.15 -12.71
C THR A 347 -6.17 -18.47 -14.16
N ALA A 348 -6.75 -19.65 -14.36
CA ALA A 348 -7.25 -20.12 -15.63
C ALA A 348 -8.62 -19.48 -15.93
N LYS A 349 -8.75 -18.76 -17.05
CA LYS A 349 -9.95 -17.99 -17.40
C LYS A 349 -10.76 -18.55 -18.55
N LYS A 350 -10.08 -19.01 -19.60
CA LYS A 350 -10.71 -19.51 -20.83
C LYS A 350 -9.88 -20.64 -21.41
N ALA A 351 -10.53 -21.61 -22.04
CA ALA A 351 -9.84 -22.69 -22.72
C ALA A 351 -8.87 -22.18 -23.80
N GLY A 352 -7.69 -22.77 -23.84
CA GLY A 352 -6.60 -22.37 -24.72
C GLY A 352 -5.22 -22.58 -24.10
N THR A 353 -4.21 -21.90 -24.63
CA THR A 353 -2.85 -21.94 -24.11
C THR A 353 -2.32 -20.54 -23.84
N ALA A 354 -1.55 -20.41 -22.76
CA ALA A 354 -0.80 -19.20 -22.42
C ALA A 354 0.57 -19.61 -21.89
N THR A 355 1.57 -18.77 -22.08
CA THR A 355 2.90 -18.91 -21.45
C THR A 355 2.99 -17.92 -20.32
N ILE A 356 3.18 -18.42 -19.11
CA ILE A 356 3.50 -17.59 -17.94
C ILE A 356 5.01 -17.45 -17.86
N THR A 357 5.49 -16.23 -17.74
CA THR A 357 6.91 -15.90 -17.63
C THR A 357 7.20 -15.18 -16.32
N VAL A 358 8.22 -15.64 -15.60
CA VAL A 358 8.86 -14.87 -14.54
C VAL A 358 10.18 -14.32 -15.07
N LYS A 359 10.48 -13.05 -14.77
CA LYS A 359 11.72 -12.37 -15.15
C LYS A 359 12.36 -11.71 -13.94
N THR A 360 13.66 -11.91 -13.75
CA THR A 360 14.46 -11.23 -12.73
C THR A 360 14.84 -9.81 -13.19
N SER A 361 15.24 -8.94 -12.25
CA SER A 361 15.68 -7.56 -12.58
C SER A 361 16.84 -7.50 -13.56
N ASN A 362 17.74 -8.49 -13.56
CA ASN A 362 18.86 -8.60 -14.51
C ASN A 362 18.52 -9.41 -15.78
N GLY A 363 17.22 -9.64 -16.03
CA GLY A 363 16.75 -10.18 -17.30
C GLY A 363 16.68 -11.70 -17.43
N LYS A 364 17.05 -12.50 -16.39
CA LYS A 364 16.89 -13.96 -16.43
C LYS A 364 15.41 -14.32 -16.41
N THR A 365 15.02 -15.32 -17.21
CA THR A 365 13.62 -15.71 -17.37
C THR A 365 13.42 -17.20 -17.16
N ALA A 366 12.24 -17.56 -16.68
CA ALA A 366 11.72 -18.93 -16.71
C ALA A 366 10.25 -18.92 -17.12
N THR A 367 9.82 -19.95 -17.79
CA THR A 367 8.48 -20.02 -18.36
C THR A 367 7.75 -21.29 -17.95
N CYS A 368 6.42 -21.19 -17.87
CA CYS A 368 5.51 -22.32 -17.72
C CYS A 368 4.43 -22.24 -18.79
N LYS A 369 4.30 -23.27 -19.61
CA LYS A 369 3.19 -23.40 -20.56
C LYS A 369 1.93 -23.84 -19.83
N VAL A 370 0.90 -23.00 -19.83
CA VAL A 370 -0.39 -23.26 -19.21
C VAL A 370 -1.37 -23.67 -20.30
N THR A 371 -1.93 -24.88 -20.18
CA THR A 371 -3.03 -25.37 -21.00
C THR A 371 -4.29 -25.35 -20.16
N VAL A 372 -5.28 -24.58 -20.58
CA VAL A 372 -6.58 -24.50 -19.90
C VAL A 372 -7.59 -25.30 -20.69
N ASN A 373 -8.17 -26.30 -20.04
CA ASN A 373 -9.22 -27.15 -20.61
C ASN A 373 -10.59 -26.64 -20.16
N LEU A 374 -11.60 -26.94 -20.93
CA LEU A 374 -12.98 -26.86 -20.47
C LEU A 374 -13.21 -27.94 -19.40
N PRO A 375 -14.00 -27.64 -18.34
CA PRO A 375 -14.36 -28.65 -17.36
C PRO A 375 -15.14 -29.79 -18.04
N ALA A 376 -14.97 -31.02 -17.55
CA ALA A 376 -15.79 -32.14 -18.00
C ALA A 376 -17.27 -31.88 -17.67
N PRO A 377 -18.18 -32.17 -18.59
CA PRO A 377 -19.61 -32.08 -18.32
C PRO A 377 -19.98 -33.05 -17.18
N GLN A 378 -20.82 -32.59 -16.26
CA GLN A 378 -21.37 -33.44 -15.21
C GLN A 378 -22.66 -34.11 -15.71
N ILE A 379 -22.76 -35.41 -15.54
CA ILE A 379 -23.99 -36.12 -15.82
C ILE A 379 -25.03 -35.71 -14.78
N THR A 380 -26.15 -35.16 -15.23
CA THR A 380 -27.24 -34.67 -14.36
C THR A 380 -28.43 -35.63 -14.32
N GLY A 381 -28.46 -36.62 -15.20
CA GLY A 381 -29.51 -37.64 -15.22
C GLY A 381 -29.25 -38.78 -16.17
N LEU A 382 -29.75 -39.96 -15.79
CA LEU A 382 -29.81 -41.17 -16.58
C LEU A 382 -31.25 -41.67 -16.58
N ALA A 383 -31.84 -41.89 -17.71
CA ALA A 383 -33.21 -42.44 -17.84
C ALA A 383 -33.26 -43.52 -18.91
N ASN A 384 -33.91 -44.64 -18.59
CA ASN A 384 -34.18 -45.69 -19.58
C ASN A 384 -35.26 -45.22 -20.56
N THR A 385 -35.04 -45.47 -21.82
CA THR A 385 -36.00 -45.19 -22.90
C THR A 385 -36.23 -46.45 -23.71
N THR A 386 -37.29 -46.51 -24.51
CA THR A 386 -37.64 -47.67 -25.35
C THR A 386 -36.57 -48.05 -26.38
N GLY A 387 -35.56 -47.23 -26.60
CA GLY A 387 -34.48 -47.47 -27.57
C GLY A 387 -33.07 -47.34 -27.01
N GLY A 388 -32.90 -47.19 -25.67
CA GLY A 388 -31.60 -47.05 -25.04
C GLY A 388 -31.63 -46.23 -23.74
N ILE A 389 -30.51 -45.63 -23.40
CA ILE A 389 -30.36 -44.81 -22.20
C ILE A 389 -30.26 -43.34 -22.62
N LYS A 390 -31.14 -42.52 -22.12
CA LYS A 390 -31.01 -41.03 -22.20
C LYS A 390 -30.05 -40.53 -21.12
N ILE A 391 -28.98 -39.91 -21.57
CA ILE A 391 -28.00 -39.27 -20.70
C ILE A 391 -28.22 -37.76 -20.78
N SER A 392 -28.36 -37.12 -19.63
CA SER A 392 -28.43 -35.65 -19.51
C SER A 392 -27.19 -35.15 -18.79
N TRP A 393 -26.66 -34.01 -19.20
CA TRP A 393 -25.51 -33.38 -18.56
C TRP A 393 -25.64 -31.86 -18.59
N ASN A 394 -24.90 -31.20 -17.72
CA ASN A 394 -24.83 -29.75 -17.72
C ASN A 394 -24.07 -29.23 -18.92
N LYS A 395 -24.53 -28.12 -19.50
CA LYS A 395 -23.82 -27.40 -20.55
C LYS A 395 -22.48 -26.90 -20.00
N VAL A 396 -21.43 -27.06 -20.80
CA VAL A 396 -20.12 -26.48 -20.56
C VAL A 396 -19.94 -25.29 -21.49
N ASP A 397 -19.83 -24.09 -20.97
CA ASP A 397 -19.66 -22.89 -21.78
C ASP A 397 -18.35 -22.95 -22.58
N GLY A 398 -18.45 -22.68 -23.90
CA GLY A 398 -17.33 -22.75 -24.81
C GLY A 398 -17.10 -24.13 -25.43
N ALA A 399 -17.89 -25.14 -25.10
CA ALA A 399 -17.86 -26.45 -25.77
C ALA A 399 -18.61 -26.37 -27.11
N TYR A 400 -17.96 -26.82 -28.18
CA TYR A 400 -18.58 -26.92 -29.51
C TYR A 400 -19.35 -28.24 -29.71
N GLY A 401 -19.19 -29.21 -28.81
CA GLY A 401 -19.87 -30.51 -28.86
C GLY A 401 -19.41 -31.43 -27.73
N TYR A 402 -20.13 -32.54 -27.55
CA TYR A 402 -19.83 -33.56 -26.55
C TYR A 402 -19.68 -34.90 -27.28
N ARG A 403 -18.73 -35.70 -26.82
CA ARG A 403 -18.56 -37.07 -27.26
C ARG A 403 -18.87 -38.00 -26.09
N LEU A 404 -19.75 -38.97 -26.32
CA LEU A 404 -20.04 -40.11 -25.46
C LEU A 404 -19.09 -41.24 -25.72
#